data_0e31cffdfdf047348f049a8af84b4c24
#
_entry.id   0e31cffdfdf047348f049a8af84b4c24
#
_cell.length_a   1.000
_cell.length_b   1.000
_cell.length_c   1.000
_cell.angle_alpha   90.00
_cell.angle_beta   90.00
_cell.angle_gamma   90.00
#
_symmetry.space_group_name_H-M   'P 1'
#
loop_
_entity.id
_entity.type
_entity.pdbx_description
1 polymer ?
#
loop_
_entity_poly.entity_id
_entity_poly.type
_entity_poly.pdbx_seq_one_letter_code
_entity_poly.pdbx_strand_id
1 'polypeptide(L)'
;MQNLYEKYQQCSCVCTDSRNMTPGCLFVCLKGANFDGNKFAAEVLEQGAKYVITENRELQGDPRAVVVDDSLQTLQQLAHYHRQQLKMPVIGITGTNGKTTTKELINAVLSTTYKTTCTKGNLNNHIGVPLTLLSIKPTDEMAIVEMGANHVGEIDGLCKIAEPTFGLITNIGVAHIEGFGSKENIIKTKKALYEHVIAHNGTLFVNETDAILRENLTYDNVVFYGKDAEQQIVGMNPYLTIRVGKETTETHLTGSYNIWNFLGAAAIGRYFHIEDHVIAKALGNYVPSNHRSQVNRIGSNVIISDYYNANLTSMTAALKNLAQLEHPRKVAVLGDMRELGNLSVEAHTEISQLVENLHIEGYFVGTEFAKVVKKNNFADVDEANDYFSKHPLENTLILIKGSNSMHLNKLTAILEA
;
A
#
# COMPACT_ATOMS: atom_id res chain seq x y z
N MET A 1 7.85 -30.08 6.49
CA MET A 1 8.00 -28.64 6.81
C MET A 1 9.10 -28.38 7.84
N GLN A 2 9.19 -29.11 8.97
CA GLN A 2 10.17 -28.84 10.03
C GLN A 2 11.63 -28.79 9.53
N ASN A 3 12.08 -29.74 8.72
CA ASN A 3 13.46 -29.74 8.15
C ASN A 3 13.74 -28.49 7.29
N LEU A 4 12.74 -28.03 6.49
CA LEU A 4 12.87 -26.80 5.72
C LEU A 4 12.94 -25.56 6.63
N TYR A 5 12.16 -25.56 7.72
CA TYR A 5 12.18 -24.48 8.70
C TYR A 5 13.53 -24.37 9.41
N GLU A 6 14.16 -25.50 9.77
CA GLU A 6 15.52 -25.53 10.34
C GLU A 6 16.57 -24.98 9.36
N LYS A 7 16.41 -25.23 8.05
CA LYS A 7 17.27 -24.63 7.02
C LYS A 7 17.03 -23.12 6.91
N TYR A 8 15.76 -22.69 6.91
CA TYR A 8 15.40 -21.27 6.90
C TYR A 8 16.02 -20.52 8.09
N GLN A 9 15.95 -21.06 9.31
CA GLN A 9 16.53 -20.45 10.50
C GLN A 9 18.05 -20.24 10.45
N GLN A 10 18.74 -20.95 9.57
CA GLN A 10 20.18 -20.79 9.34
C GLN A 10 20.50 -19.72 8.29
N CYS A 11 19.49 -19.16 7.61
CA CYS A 11 19.65 -18.17 6.55
C CYS A 11 19.60 -16.74 7.07
N SER A 12 20.26 -15.84 6.35
CA SER A 12 20.24 -14.40 6.67
C SER A 12 18.87 -13.76 6.41
N CYS A 13 18.19 -14.20 5.35
CA CYS A 13 16.88 -13.76 4.92
C CYS A 13 16.28 -14.70 3.88
N VAL A 14 15.08 -14.41 3.37
CA VAL A 14 14.47 -15.06 2.21
C VAL A 14 14.52 -14.11 1.03
N CYS A 15 14.98 -14.57 -0.14
CA CYS A 15 15.07 -13.83 -1.39
C CYS A 15 14.30 -14.52 -2.51
N THR A 16 13.73 -13.73 -3.42
CA THR A 16 13.04 -14.22 -4.64
C THR A 16 13.51 -13.51 -5.92
N ASP A 17 14.38 -12.50 -5.79
CA ASP A 17 14.95 -11.74 -6.90
C ASP A 17 16.49 -11.92 -6.91
N SER A 18 17.01 -12.59 -7.93
CA SER A 18 18.45 -12.87 -8.08
C SER A 18 19.30 -11.62 -8.29
N ARG A 19 18.71 -10.52 -8.77
CA ARG A 19 19.42 -9.25 -8.99
C ARG A 19 19.74 -8.51 -7.67
N ASN A 20 18.98 -8.81 -6.61
CA ASN A 20 19.09 -8.20 -5.29
C ASN A 20 19.30 -9.25 -4.19
N MET A 21 20.03 -10.30 -4.51
CA MET A 21 20.26 -11.42 -3.59
C MET A 21 21.22 -11.01 -2.46
N THR A 22 20.87 -11.40 -1.25
CA THR A 22 21.74 -11.25 -0.08
C THR A 22 22.49 -12.57 0.18
N PRO A 23 23.82 -12.56 0.34
CA PRO A 23 24.57 -13.77 0.66
C PRO A 23 24.06 -14.47 1.93
N GLY A 24 24.04 -15.81 1.90
CA GLY A 24 23.51 -16.61 3.00
C GLY A 24 21.98 -16.69 3.06
N CYS A 25 21.25 -16.17 2.06
CA CYS A 25 19.79 -16.25 2.01
C CYS A 25 19.27 -17.67 1.72
N LEU A 26 17.99 -17.89 2.02
CA LEU A 26 17.16 -18.91 1.42
C LEU A 26 16.55 -18.31 0.14
N PHE A 27 16.98 -18.79 -1.02
CA PHE A 27 16.42 -18.30 -2.28
C PHE A 27 15.22 -19.16 -2.71
N VAL A 28 14.13 -18.52 -3.13
CA VAL A 28 12.93 -19.23 -3.61
C VAL A 28 12.74 -18.95 -5.09
N CYS A 29 12.83 -20.00 -5.90
CA CYS A 29 12.68 -19.95 -7.35
C CYS A 29 11.18 -19.88 -7.72
N LEU A 30 10.68 -18.70 -7.97
CA LEU A 30 9.28 -18.50 -8.36
C LEU A 30 9.13 -18.50 -9.88
N LYS A 31 7.96 -18.92 -10.36
CA LYS A 31 7.51 -18.79 -11.74
C LYS A 31 6.53 -17.61 -11.88
N GLY A 32 6.72 -16.80 -12.88
CA GLY A 32 5.78 -15.78 -13.33
C GLY A 32 5.34 -16.04 -14.77
N ALA A 33 4.44 -15.23 -15.30
CA ALA A 33 3.91 -15.39 -16.65
C ALA A 33 5.01 -15.39 -17.73
N ASN A 34 6.07 -14.59 -17.55
CA ASN A 34 7.15 -14.40 -18.52
C ASN A 34 8.54 -14.76 -17.97
N PHE A 35 8.61 -15.38 -16.80
CA PHE A 35 9.87 -15.64 -16.11
C PHE A 35 9.78 -16.95 -15.32
N ASP A 36 10.87 -17.73 -15.36
CA ASP A 36 11.02 -18.95 -14.57
C ASP A 36 12.33 -18.90 -13.75
N GLY A 37 12.18 -18.63 -12.44
CA GLY A 37 13.28 -18.54 -11.49
C GLY A 37 14.03 -19.86 -11.31
N ASN A 38 13.42 -21.01 -11.62
CA ASN A 38 14.06 -22.32 -11.48
C ASN A 38 15.28 -22.50 -12.39
N LYS A 39 15.34 -21.77 -13.51
CA LYS A 39 16.48 -21.77 -14.42
C LYS A 39 17.75 -21.20 -13.79
N PHE A 40 17.62 -20.40 -12.75
CA PHE A 40 18.72 -19.74 -12.04
C PHE A 40 19.09 -20.44 -10.73
N ALA A 41 18.46 -21.57 -10.39
CA ALA A 41 18.64 -22.24 -9.10
C ALA A 41 20.10 -22.63 -8.80
N ALA A 42 20.85 -23.15 -9.78
CA ALA A 42 22.27 -23.47 -9.62
C ALA A 42 23.11 -22.17 -9.50
N GLU A 43 22.84 -21.18 -10.35
CA GLU A 43 23.56 -19.91 -10.36
C GLU A 43 23.46 -19.16 -9.02
N VAL A 44 22.26 -19.08 -8.42
CA VAL A 44 22.08 -18.37 -7.13
C VAL A 44 22.81 -19.10 -5.98
N LEU A 45 22.97 -20.43 -6.05
CA LEU A 45 23.81 -21.19 -5.10
C LEU A 45 25.30 -20.82 -5.24
N GLU A 46 25.77 -20.61 -6.47
CA GLU A 46 27.16 -20.17 -6.74
C GLU A 46 27.35 -18.70 -6.32
N GLN A 47 26.33 -17.87 -6.45
CA GLN A 47 26.33 -16.48 -6.02
C GLN A 47 26.24 -16.31 -4.48
N GLY A 48 26.10 -17.40 -3.72
CA GLY A 48 26.16 -17.37 -2.25
C GLY A 48 24.83 -17.52 -1.53
N ALA A 49 23.75 -17.96 -2.20
CA ALA A 49 22.57 -18.44 -1.50
C ALA A 49 22.95 -19.67 -0.66
N LYS A 50 22.50 -19.72 0.60
CA LYS A 50 22.79 -20.83 1.49
C LYS A 50 21.98 -22.07 1.13
N TYR A 51 20.71 -21.85 0.81
CA TYR A 51 19.79 -22.87 0.33
C TYR A 51 18.91 -22.30 -0.79
N VAL A 52 18.41 -23.20 -1.64
CA VAL A 52 17.43 -22.85 -2.68
C VAL A 52 16.20 -23.75 -2.58
N ILE A 53 15.01 -23.15 -2.70
CA ILE A 53 13.75 -23.88 -2.95
C ILE A 53 13.49 -23.81 -4.45
N THR A 54 13.35 -24.95 -5.11
CA THR A 54 13.26 -25.01 -6.57
C THR A 54 12.44 -26.23 -7.03
N GLU A 55 11.84 -26.10 -8.21
CA GLU A 55 11.17 -27.20 -8.92
C GLU A 55 12.12 -27.90 -9.91
N ASN A 56 13.38 -27.43 -10.01
CA ASN A 56 14.38 -28.04 -10.90
C ASN A 56 14.86 -29.38 -10.35
N ARG A 57 14.43 -30.48 -11.00
CA ARG A 57 14.78 -31.87 -10.62
C ARG A 57 16.26 -32.22 -10.82
N GLU A 58 17.00 -31.46 -11.63
CA GLU A 58 18.43 -31.69 -11.85
C GLU A 58 19.25 -31.44 -10.58
N LEU A 59 18.73 -30.66 -9.64
CA LEU A 59 19.37 -30.42 -8.34
C LEU A 59 18.97 -31.44 -7.28
N GLN A 60 18.27 -32.51 -7.67
CA GLN A 60 17.90 -33.57 -6.75
C GLN A 60 19.17 -34.25 -6.19
N GLY A 61 19.36 -34.16 -4.87
CA GLY A 61 20.55 -34.71 -4.19
C GLY A 61 21.59 -33.65 -3.79
N ASP A 62 21.54 -32.42 -4.28
CA ASP A 62 22.34 -31.31 -3.71
C ASP A 62 21.80 -30.98 -2.30
N PRO A 63 22.62 -31.06 -1.23
CA PRO A 63 22.16 -30.79 0.14
C PRO A 63 21.71 -29.34 0.36
N ARG A 64 22.09 -28.45 -0.55
CA ARG A 64 21.68 -27.03 -0.53
C ARG A 64 20.37 -26.79 -1.27
N ALA A 65 19.88 -27.72 -2.08
CA ALA A 65 18.65 -27.63 -2.83
C ALA A 65 17.51 -28.35 -2.10
N VAL A 66 16.38 -27.68 -1.97
CA VAL A 66 15.10 -28.24 -1.54
C VAL A 66 14.22 -28.32 -2.79
N VAL A 67 14.24 -29.49 -3.42
CA VAL A 67 13.46 -29.73 -4.64
C VAL A 67 12.02 -30.06 -4.27
N VAL A 68 11.09 -29.28 -4.82
CA VAL A 68 9.65 -29.32 -4.51
C VAL A 68 8.81 -29.38 -5.77
N ASP A 69 7.51 -29.66 -5.64
CA ASP A 69 6.58 -29.65 -6.77
C ASP A 69 6.06 -28.23 -7.09
N ASP A 70 5.97 -27.37 -6.08
CA ASP A 70 5.48 -25.98 -6.19
C ASP A 70 6.25 -25.10 -5.20
N SER A 71 7.10 -24.23 -5.74
CA SER A 71 7.93 -23.31 -4.95
C SER A 71 7.11 -22.21 -4.27
N LEU A 72 6.03 -21.75 -4.90
CA LEU A 72 5.15 -20.74 -4.32
C LEU A 72 4.36 -21.31 -3.14
N GLN A 73 3.75 -22.47 -3.32
CA GLN A 73 3.02 -23.14 -2.24
C GLN A 73 3.96 -23.46 -1.07
N THR A 74 5.20 -23.88 -1.36
CA THR A 74 6.21 -24.15 -0.34
C THR A 74 6.60 -22.89 0.44
N LEU A 75 6.76 -21.73 -0.24
CA LEU A 75 7.00 -20.43 0.40
C LEU A 75 5.86 -20.07 1.36
N GLN A 76 4.61 -20.22 0.92
CA GLN A 76 3.42 -19.92 1.72
C GLN A 76 3.31 -20.84 2.93
N GLN A 77 3.55 -22.15 2.76
CA GLN A 77 3.55 -23.13 3.85
C GLN A 77 4.67 -22.86 4.87
N LEU A 78 5.86 -22.47 4.40
CA LEU A 78 6.97 -22.10 5.28
C LEU A 78 6.63 -20.84 6.09
N ALA A 79 6.05 -19.83 5.45
CA ALA A 79 5.63 -18.62 6.11
C ALA A 79 4.53 -18.86 7.14
N HIS A 80 3.54 -19.67 6.81
CA HIS A 80 2.48 -20.07 7.74
C HIS A 80 3.06 -20.87 8.93
N TYR A 81 3.95 -21.83 8.66
CA TYR A 81 4.63 -22.59 9.72
C TYR A 81 5.43 -21.67 10.65
N HIS A 82 6.17 -20.70 10.08
CA HIS A 82 6.87 -19.67 10.86
C HIS A 82 5.89 -18.85 11.69
N ARG A 83 4.77 -18.38 11.09
CA ARG A 83 3.73 -17.63 11.81
C ARG A 83 3.21 -18.38 13.04
N GLN A 84 3.02 -19.68 12.93
CA GLN A 84 2.57 -20.51 14.06
C GLN A 84 3.59 -20.63 15.21
N GLN A 85 4.86 -20.36 14.97
CA GLN A 85 5.87 -20.29 16.03
C GLN A 85 5.89 -18.92 16.76
N LEU A 86 5.20 -17.91 16.22
CA LEU A 86 5.16 -16.54 16.74
C LEU A 86 3.92 -16.34 17.61
N LYS A 87 4.11 -15.75 18.80
CA LYS A 87 3.02 -15.49 19.77
C LYS A 87 2.57 -14.03 19.80
N MET A 88 3.31 -13.15 19.13
CA MET A 88 3.03 -11.72 19.14
C MET A 88 1.76 -11.35 18.36
N PRO A 89 1.17 -10.20 18.66
CA PRO A 89 0.08 -9.61 17.87
C PRO A 89 0.47 -9.43 16.40
N VAL A 90 -0.44 -9.82 15.50
CA VAL A 90 -0.34 -9.56 14.06
C VAL A 90 -1.55 -8.72 13.63
N ILE A 91 -1.28 -7.51 13.16
CA ILE A 91 -2.29 -6.57 12.69
C ILE A 91 -2.42 -6.71 11.19
N GLY A 92 -3.52 -7.31 10.73
CA GLY A 92 -3.87 -7.38 9.31
C GLY A 92 -4.53 -6.09 8.84
N ILE A 93 -4.09 -5.57 7.70
CA ILE A 93 -4.62 -4.33 7.12
C ILE A 93 -5.00 -4.58 5.66
N THR A 94 -6.25 -4.30 5.30
CA THR A 94 -6.71 -4.25 3.91
C THR A 94 -7.57 -3.02 3.65
N GLY A 95 -8.09 -2.89 2.45
CA GLY A 95 -8.97 -1.79 2.03
C GLY A 95 -8.76 -1.41 0.57
N THR A 96 -9.55 -0.50 0.07
CA THR A 96 -9.40 0.02 -1.29
C THR A 96 -8.26 1.03 -1.36
N ASN A 97 -8.36 2.12 -0.61
CA ASN A 97 -7.38 3.20 -0.56
C ASN A 97 -6.77 3.32 0.84
N GLY A 98 -5.59 3.90 0.96
CA GLY A 98 -4.97 4.24 2.24
C GLY A 98 -4.27 3.09 2.98
N LYS A 99 -4.29 1.84 2.49
CA LYS A 99 -3.65 0.68 3.13
C LYS A 99 -2.20 0.95 3.56
N THR A 100 -1.35 1.29 2.60
CA THR A 100 0.08 1.51 2.84
C THR A 100 0.31 2.70 3.76
N THR A 101 -0.41 3.81 3.55
CA THR A 101 -0.31 4.99 4.42
C THR A 101 -0.71 4.63 5.86
N THR A 102 -1.85 3.95 6.05
CA THR A 102 -2.30 3.51 7.39
C THR A 102 -1.29 2.55 8.03
N LYS A 103 -0.77 1.59 7.28
CA LYS A 103 0.27 0.66 7.72
C LYS A 103 1.52 1.38 8.20
N GLU A 104 2.02 2.36 7.43
CA GLU A 104 3.20 3.15 7.82
C GLU A 104 2.93 4.01 9.07
N LEU A 105 1.76 4.63 9.16
CA LEU A 105 1.37 5.41 10.32
C LEU A 105 1.24 4.54 11.59
N ILE A 106 0.63 3.35 11.47
CA ILE A 106 0.55 2.39 12.58
C ILE A 106 1.97 1.97 13.01
N ASN A 107 2.84 1.67 12.03
CA ASN A 107 4.22 1.32 12.33
C ASN A 107 4.97 2.47 13.01
N ALA A 108 4.80 3.72 12.56
CA ALA A 108 5.41 4.90 13.18
C ALA A 108 4.97 5.07 14.64
N VAL A 109 3.68 4.82 14.94
CA VAL A 109 3.15 4.89 16.29
C VAL A 109 3.66 3.74 17.17
N LEU A 110 3.48 2.49 16.72
CA LEU A 110 3.82 1.32 17.52
C LEU A 110 5.33 1.19 17.78
N SER A 111 6.17 1.56 16.82
CA SER A 111 7.63 1.49 16.95
C SER A 111 8.22 2.49 17.96
N THR A 112 7.42 3.42 18.49
CA THR A 112 7.83 4.25 19.61
C THR A 112 8.01 3.46 20.91
N THR A 113 7.34 2.32 21.03
CA THR A 113 7.27 1.53 22.26
C THR A 113 7.66 0.08 22.05
N TYR A 114 7.36 -0.49 20.89
CA TYR A 114 7.53 -1.91 20.57
C TYR A 114 8.53 -2.12 19.43
N LYS A 115 9.19 -3.28 19.43
CA LYS A 115 9.93 -3.74 18.25
C LYS A 115 8.94 -4.28 17.22
N THR A 116 8.85 -3.61 16.09
CA THR A 116 7.85 -3.93 15.07
C THR A 116 8.49 -4.47 13.81
N THR A 117 7.84 -5.46 13.18
CA THR A 117 8.03 -5.79 11.75
C THR A 117 6.81 -5.37 10.97
N CYS A 118 7.04 -4.70 9.83
CA CYS A 118 5.98 -4.15 8.98
C CYS A 118 6.21 -4.53 7.53
N THR A 119 5.13 -4.80 6.77
CA THR A 119 5.19 -5.02 5.33
C THR A 119 6.00 -3.93 4.64
N LYS A 120 7.05 -4.29 3.92
CA LYS A 120 7.89 -3.36 3.16
C LYS A 120 7.28 -3.06 1.80
N GLY A 121 7.25 -1.78 1.43
CA GLY A 121 6.73 -1.35 0.14
C GLY A 121 5.32 -1.87 -0.12
N ASN A 122 5.14 -2.60 -1.22
CA ASN A 122 3.89 -3.20 -1.68
C ASN A 122 3.87 -4.74 -1.60
N LEU A 123 4.64 -5.34 -0.69
CA LEU A 123 4.69 -6.80 -0.48
C LEU A 123 3.42 -7.32 0.19
N ASN A 124 2.27 -7.10 -0.43
CA ASN A 124 0.93 -7.30 0.14
C ASN A 124 0.09 -8.38 -0.56
N ASN A 125 0.70 -9.13 -1.49
CA ASN A 125 0.06 -10.20 -2.24
C ASN A 125 0.49 -11.60 -1.75
N HIS A 126 0.10 -12.66 -2.49
CA HIS A 126 0.38 -14.07 -2.21
C HIS A 126 1.88 -14.46 -2.17
N ILE A 127 2.78 -13.57 -2.59
CA ILE A 127 4.25 -13.69 -2.44
C ILE A 127 4.75 -12.77 -1.33
N GLY A 128 4.27 -11.52 -1.31
CA GLY A 128 4.75 -10.48 -0.42
C GLY A 128 4.38 -10.70 1.04
N VAL A 129 3.16 -11.20 1.32
CA VAL A 129 2.74 -11.54 2.69
C VAL A 129 3.61 -12.66 3.28
N PRO A 130 3.85 -13.79 2.59
CA PRO A 130 4.84 -14.78 3.03
C PRO A 130 6.23 -14.19 3.33
N LEU A 131 6.76 -13.34 2.45
CA LEU A 131 8.06 -12.70 2.66
C LEU A 131 8.06 -11.75 3.88
N THR A 132 6.96 -11.02 4.09
CA THR A 132 6.78 -10.19 5.29
C THR A 132 6.81 -11.05 6.55
N LEU A 133 6.06 -12.14 6.59
CA LEU A 133 6.05 -13.06 7.74
C LEU A 133 7.42 -13.65 8.02
N LEU A 134 8.12 -14.14 7.00
CA LEU A 134 9.47 -14.69 7.12
C LEU A 134 10.54 -13.65 7.46
N SER A 135 10.22 -12.36 7.42
CA SER A 135 11.11 -11.31 7.91
C SER A 135 10.97 -11.02 9.40
N ILE A 136 9.92 -11.53 10.06
CA ILE A 136 9.64 -11.35 11.48
C ILE A 136 10.68 -12.12 12.29
N LYS A 137 11.27 -11.44 13.26
CA LYS A 137 12.28 -12.03 14.17
C LYS A 137 11.63 -12.46 15.48
N PRO A 138 12.17 -13.47 16.17
CA PRO A 138 11.70 -13.86 17.50
C PRO A 138 11.76 -12.73 18.55
N THR A 139 12.54 -11.68 18.29
CA THR A 139 12.67 -10.50 19.15
C THR A 139 11.65 -9.42 18.86
N ASP A 140 10.89 -9.54 17.78
CA ASP A 140 9.85 -8.57 17.44
C ASP A 140 8.63 -8.79 18.34
N GLU A 141 8.00 -7.70 18.73
CA GLU A 141 6.88 -7.70 19.66
C GLU A 141 5.55 -7.53 18.97
N MET A 142 5.55 -6.99 17.75
CA MET A 142 4.36 -6.80 16.92
C MET A 142 4.68 -6.94 15.43
N ALA A 143 3.70 -7.38 14.66
CA ALA A 143 3.79 -7.38 13.20
C ALA A 143 2.59 -6.65 12.58
N ILE A 144 2.85 -5.92 11.49
CA ILE A 144 1.85 -5.19 10.72
C ILE A 144 1.91 -5.71 9.28
N VAL A 145 0.84 -6.39 8.86
CA VAL A 145 0.78 -7.10 7.58
C VAL A 145 -0.27 -6.47 6.68
N GLU A 146 0.20 -5.78 5.64
CA GLU A 146 -0.67 -5.25 4.59
C GLU A 146 -1.12 -6.38 3.66
N MET A 147 -2.42 -6.44 3.35
CA MET A 147 -3.05 -7.44 2.49
C MET A 147 -3.77 -6.76 1.34
N GLY A 148 -3.28 -6.95 0.13
CA GLY A 148 -3.86 -6.48 -1.12
C GLY A 148 -4.64 -7.58 -1.82
N ALA A 149 -5.66 -7.20 -2.60
CA ALA A 149 -6.40 -8.12 -3.45
C ALA A 149 -6.90 -7.44 -4.71
N ASN A 150 -6.84 -8.18 -5.82
CA ASN A 150 -7.39 -7.83 -7.13
C ASN A 150 -8.50 -8.80 -7.56
N HIS A 151 -8.61 -9.98 -6.91
CA HIS A 151 -9.58 -11.03 -7.21
C HIS A 151 -10.29 -11.53 -5.95
N VAL A 152 -11.43 -12.16 -6.19
CA VAL A 152 -12.25 -12.77 -5.11
C VAL A 152 -11.46 -13.86 -4.40
N GLY A 153 -11.54 -13.90 -3.05
CA GLY A 153 -10.93 -14.92 -2.20
C GLY A 153 -9.46 -14.66 -1.81
N GLU A 154 -8.77 -13.68 -2.42
CA GLU A 154 -7.35 -13.45 -2.11
C GLU A 154 -7.11 -13.02 -0.66
N ILE A 155 -7.95 -12.16 -0.07
CA ILE A 155 -7.79 -11.77 1.35
C ILE A 155 -7.97 -12.96 2.28
N ASP A 156 -8.95 -13.82 2.02
CA ASP A 156 -9.14 -15.07 2.80
C ASP A 156 -7.88 -15.96 2.75
N GLY A 157 -7.33 -16.14 1.55
CA GLY A 157 -6.07 -16.88 1.38
C GLY A 157 -4.90 -16.27 2.16
N LEU A 158 -4.75 -14.94 2.12
CA LEU A 158 -3.70 -14.23 2.87
C LEU A 158 -3.91 -14.31 4.37
N CYS A 159 -5.16 -14.24 4.85
CA CYS A 159 -5.49 -14.41 6.25
C CYS A 159 -5.14 -15.81 6.77
N LYS A 160 -5.36 -16.86 5.98
CA LYS A 160 -4.97 -18.24 6.33
C LYS A 160 -3.46 -18.42 6.48
N ILE A 161 -2.66 -17.62 5.76
CA ILE A 161 -1.20 -17.65 5.86
C ILE A 161 -0.71 -16.80 7.05
N ALA A 162 -1.27 -15.59 7.21
CA ALA A 162 -0.78 -14.61 8.18
C ALA A 162 -1.40 -14.75 9.57
N GLU A 163 -2.57 -15.42 9.70
CA GLU A 163 -3.32 -15.56 10.94
C GLU A 163 -3.35 -14.26 11.76
N PRO A 164 -3.92 -13.16 11.22
CA PRO A 164 -3.98 -11.89 11.93
C PRO A 164 -4.87 -12.00 13.17
N THR A 165 -4.38 -11.47 14.29
CA THR A 165 -5.12 -11.39 15.55
C THR A 165 -5.87 -10.07 15.70
N PHE A 166 -5.55 -9.09 14.88
CA PHE A 166 -6.18 -7.78 14.77
C PHE A 166 -6.48 -7.47 13.31
N GLY A 167 -7.62 -6.81 13.04
CA GLY A 167 -8.03 -6.46 11.69
C GLY A 167 -8.44 -5.01 11.55
N LEU A 168 -7.92 -4.34 10.51
CA LEU A 168 -8.34 -3.00 10.10
C LEU A 168 -8.62 -2.99 8.61
N ILE A 169 -9.82 -2.54 8.21
CA ILE A 169 -10.16 -2.23 6.82
C ILE A 169 -10.24 -0.71 6.70
N THR A 170 -9.38 -0.12 5.87
CA THR A 170 -9.29 1.34 5.75
C THR A 170 -10.58 1.95 5.19
N ASN A 171 -11.07 1.39 4.11
CA ASN A 171 -12.33 1.74 3.44
C ASN A 171 -12.65 0.70 2.36
N ILE A 172 -13.90 0.70 1.89
CA ILE A 172 -14.33 -0.10 0.75
C ILE A 172 -14.89 0.82 -0.33
N GLY A 173 -14.14 0.96 -1.42
CA GLY A 173 -14.52 1.72 -2.61
C GLY A 173 -14.41 0.87 -3.88
N VAL A 174 -14.77 1.44 -5.02
CA VAL A 174 -14.67 0.78 -6.32
C VAL A 174 -13.23 0.91 -6.83
N ALA A 175 -12.51 -0.21 -6.87
CA ALA A 175 -11.20 -0.37 -7.48
C ALA A 175 -11.04 -1.80 -7.98
N HIS A 176 -10.16 -2.02 -8.97
CA HIS A 176 -9.89 -3.34 -9.55
C HIS A 176 -11.17 -4.07 -10.01
N ILE A 177 -12.16 -3.31 -10.50
CA ILE A 177 -13.49 -3.85 -10.84
C ILE A 177 -13.41 -4.93 -11.90
N GLU A 178 -12.43 -4.88 -12.79
CA GLU A 178 -12.17 -5.88 -13.80
C GLU A 178 -11.88 -7.26 -13.18
N GLY A 179 -11.08 -7.32 -12.12
CA GLY A 179 -10.74 -8.58 -11.43
C GLY A 179 -11.81 -9.06 -10.46
N PHE A 180 -12.56 -8.15 -9.84
CA PHE A 180 -13.63 -8.51 -8.89
C PHE A 180 -14.97 -8.76 -9.55
N GLY A 181 -15.24 -8.16 -10.70
CA GLY A 181 -16.49 -8.28 -11.44
C GLY A 181 -17.64 -7.45 -10.86
N SER A 182 -17.73 -7.24 -9.55
CA SER A 182 -18.78 -6.42 -8.92
C SER A 182 -18.32 -5.76 -7.61
N LYS A 183 -19.07 -4.73 -7.17
CA LYS A 183 -18.86 -4.06 -5.88
C LYS A 183 -19.09 -5.01 -4.70
N GLU A 184 -20.07 -5.88 -4.79
CA GLU A 184 -20.41 -6.88 -3.78
C GLU A 184 -19.24 -7.83 -3.54
N ASN A 185 -18.57 -8.25 -4.62
CA ASN A 185 -17.39 -9.09 -4.54
C ASN A 185 -16.20 -8.36 -3.88
N ILE A 186 -16.03 -7.05 -4.14
CA ILE A 186 -15.03 -6.23 -3.43
C ILE A 186 -15.32 -6.21 -1.93
N ILE A 187 -16.58 -5.95 -1.54
CA ILE A 187 -17.03 -5.92 -0.15
C ILE A 187 -16.76 -7.27 0.53
N LYS A 188 -17.24 -8.36 -0.07
CA LYS A 188 -17.05 -9.73 0.44
C LYS A 188 -15.57 -10.07 0.61
N THR A 189 -14.76 -9.79 -0.41
CA THR A 189 -13.33 -10.11 -0.37
C THR A 189 -12.61 -9.37 0.75
N LYS A 190 -12.88 -8.06 0.94
CA LYS A 190 -12.22 -7.30 2.00
C LYS A 190 -12.73 -7.63 3.38
N LYS A 191 -14.03 -7.88 3.54
CA LYS A 191 -14.63 -8.31 4.82
C LYS A 191 -14.13 -9.68 5.29
N ALA A 192 -13.54 -10.51 4.41
CA ALA A 192 -12.90 -11.77 4.81
C ALA A 192 -11.81 -11.58 5.87
N LEU A 193 -11.13 -10.41 5.94
CA LEU A 193 -10.24 -10.09 7.05
C LEU A 193 -11.00 -10.02 8.39
N TYR A 194 -12.13 -9.34 8.43
CA TYR A 194 -12.95 -9.26 9.64
C TYR A 194 -13.52 -10.63 10.02
N GLU A 195 -14.02 -11.39 9.05
CA GLU A 195 -14.53 -12.75 9.26
C GLU A 195 -13.46 -13.66 9.88
N HIS A 196 -12.22 -13.59 9.36
CA HIS A 196 -11.11 -14.35 9.91
C HIS A 196 -10.79 -13.96 11.35
N VAL A 197 -10.68 -12.66 11.63
CA VAL A 197 -10.34 -12.15 12.98
C VAL A 197 -11.45 -12.49 13.99
N ILE A 198 -12.72 -12.37 13.61
CA ILE A 198 -13.88 -12.77 14.42
C ILE A 198 -13.84 -14.27 14.75
N ALA A 199 -13.61 -15.12 13.74
CA ALA A 199 -13.56 -16.57 13.91
C ALA A 199 -12.45 -17.03 14.87
N HIS A 200 -11.43 -16.19 15.07
CA HIS A 200 -10.29 -16.46 15.97
C HIS A 200 -10.32 -15.61 17.25
N ASN A 201 -11.46 -15.01 17.59
CA ASN A 201 -11.65 -14.17 18.78
C ASN A 201 -10.67 -12.99 18.88
N GLY A 202 -10.25 -12.44 17.75
CA GLY A 202 -9.36 -11.28 17.68
C GLY A 202 -10.08 -9.95 17.88
N THR A 203 -9.41 -8.83 17.66
CA THR A 203 -9.98 -7.48 17.81
C THR A 203 -10.06 -6.77 16.46
N LEU A 204 -11.18 -6.10 16.21
CA LEU A 204 -11.38 -5.27 15.03
C LEU A 204 -11.20 -3.79 15.32
N PHE A 205 -10.54 -3.07 14.42
CA PHE A 205 -10.53 -1.61 14.39
C PHE A 205 -11.43 -1.15 13.24
N VAL A 206 -12.51 -0.46 13.55
CA VAL A 206 -13.58 -0.14 12.59
C VAL A 206 -13.81 1.36 12.53
N ASN A 207 -13.68 1.93 11.33
CA ASN A 207 -14.14 3.29 11.09
C ASN A 207 -15.67 3.33 11.22
N GLU A 208 -16.16 3.97 12.28
CA GLU A 208 -17.59 4.02 12.58
C GLU A 208 -18.40 4.90 11.61
N THR A 209 -17.73 5.76 10.82
CA THR A 209 -18.39 6.59 9.80
C THR A 209 -18.60 5.86 8.47
N ASP A 210 -17.93 4.71 8.27
CA ASP A 210 -18.09 3.88 7.07
C ASP A 210 -19.26 2.89 7.26
N ALA A 211 -20.41 3.22 6.63
CA ALA A 211 -21.62 2.41 6.73
C ALA A 211 -21.40 0.96 6.24
N ILE A 212 -20.57 0.75 5.21
CA ILE A 212 -20.30 -0.59 4.66
C ILE A 212 -19.53 -1.44 5.67
N LEU A 213 -18.60 -0.85 6.41
CA LEU A 213 -17.83 -1.57 7.43
C LEU A 213 -18.66 -1.92 8.66
N ARG A 214 -19.65 -1.09 9.00
CA ARG A 214 -20.55 -1.29 10.12
C ARG A 214 -21.70 -2.22 9.82
N GLU A 215 -22.08 -2.35 8.55
CA GLU A 215 -23.26 -3.13 8.16
C GLU A 215 -23.14 -4.59 8.60
N ASN A 216 -24.16 -5.04 9.37
CA ASN A 216 -24.26 -6.39 9.93
C ASN A 216 -23.09 -6.81 10.85
N LEU A 217 -22.37 -5.85 11.42
CA LEU A 217 -21.30 -6.13 12.38
C LEU A 217 -21.92 -6.33 13.79
N THR A 218 -21.99 -7.58 14.23
CA THR A 218 -22.55 -7.99 15.53
C THR A 218 -21.49 -8.61 16.44
N TYR A 219 -20.30 -8.06 16.45
CA TYR A 219 -19.14 -8.54 17.20
C TYR A 219 -18.78 -7.59 18.33
N ASP A 220 -18.50 -8.10 19.54
CA ASP A 220 -18.28 -7.26 20.71
C ASP A 220 -16.84 -6.74 20.84
N ASN A 221 -15.85 -7.50 20.36
CA ASN A 221 -14.46 -7.10 20.48
C ASN A 221 -14.05 -6.16 19.35
N VAL A 222 -14.63 -4.95 19.36
CA VAL A 222 -14.44 -3.90 18.34
C VAL A 222 -13.99 -2.59 18.99
N VAL A 223 -12.98 -1.99 18.42
CA VAL A 223 -12.55 -0.62 18.71
C VAL A 223 -13.01 0.29 17.58
N PHE A 224 -14.00 1.11 17.85
CA PHE A 224 -14.49 2.10 16.89
C PHE A 224 -13.61 3.36 16.90
N TYR A 225 -13.43 3.95 15.72
CA TYR A 225 -12.72 5.23 15.56
C TYR A 225 -13.37 6.08 14.45
N GLY A 226 -13.03 7.35 14.41
CA GLY A 226 -13.40 8.24 13.31
C GLY A 226 -14.71 9.00 13.50
N LYS A 227 -15.41 8.87 14.65
CA LYS A 227 -16.72 9.51 14.88
C LYS A 227 -16.75 11.00 14.55
N ASP A 228 -15.76 11.74 15.01
CA ASP A 228 -15.66 13.18 14.83
C ASP A 228 -14.42 13.54 14.00
N ALA A 229 -14.15 12.76 12.93
CA ALA A 229 -12.93 12.87 12.15
C ALA A 229 -12.67 14.27 11.60
N GLU A 230 -13.70 14.92 11.06
CA GLU A 230 -13.57 16.26 10.49
C GLU A 230 -13.23 17.33 11.56
N GLN A 231 -13.72 17.16 12.80
CA GLN A 231 -13.42 18.06 13.92
C GLN A 231 -11.99 17.87 14.44
N GLN A 232 -11.32 16.78 14.08
CA GLN A 232 -9.91 16.57 14.41
C GLN A 232 -8.97 17.26 13.40
N ILE A 233 -9.48 17.78 12.30
CA ILE A 233 -8.72 18.60 11.36
C ILE A 233 -8.66 20.04 11.87
N VAL A 234 -7.45 20.50 12.22
CA VAL A 234 -7.20 21.84 12.73
C VAL A 234 -6.80 22.80 11.61
N GLY A 235 -6.11 22.28 10.58
CA GLY A 235 -5.65 23.06 9.44
C GLY A 235 -5.15 22.17 8.31
N MET A 236 -5.01 22.77 7.11
CA MET A 236 -4.50 22.09 5.93
C MET A 236 -3.95 23.09 4.91
N ASN A 237 -2.63 23.32 4.92
CA ASN A 237 -1.99 24.13 3.86
C ASN A 237 -0.44 23.99 3.85
N PRO A 238 0.19 23.18 3.03
CA PRO A 238 -0.38 22.06 2.30
C PRO A 238 -0.54 20.82 3.18
N TYR A 239 0.08 20.81 4.38
CA TYR A 239 0.07 19.69 5.29
C TYR A 239 -1.17 19.69 6.19
N LEU A 240 -1.66 18.50 6.46
CA LEU A 240 -2.77 18.31 7.38
C LEU A 240 -2.29 18.51 8.82
N THR A 241 -2.91 19.42 9.56
CA THR A 241 -2.74 19.59 11.00
C THR A 241 -3.89 18.91 11.71
N ILE A 242 -3.60 17.98 12.60
CA ILE A 242 -4.61 17.14 13.27
C ILE A 242 -4.55 17.26 14.78
N ARG A 243 -5.67 16.92 15.43
CA ARG A 243 -5.77 16.78 16.87
C ARG A 243 -5.80 15.30 17.24
N VAL A 244 -4.97 14.92 18.24
CA VAL A 244 -4.92 13.59 18.85
C VAL A 244 -5.11 13.77 20.35
N GLY A 245 -6.31 13.48 20.87
CA GLY A 245 -6.67 13.80 22.23
C GLY A 245 -6.63 15.32 22.48
N LYS A 246 -5.73 15.77 23.36
CA LYS A 246 -5.49 17.19 23.64
C LYS A 246 -4.35 17.81 22.81
N GLU A 247 -3.57 16.96 22.14
CA GLU A 247 -2.39 17.36 21.38
C GLU A 247 -2.79 17.81 19.97
N THR A 248 -2.05 18.76 19.41
CA THR A 248 -2.15 19.18 18.01
C THR A 248 -0.80 18.98 17.35
N THR A 249 -0.80 18.37 16.17
CA THR A 249 0.41 18.13 15.41
C THR A 249 0.22 18.42 13.93
N GLU A 250 1.18 19.11 13.31
CA GLU A 250 1.29 19.21 11.87
C GLU A 250 1.93 17.90 11.35
N THR A 251 1.37 17.37 10.28
CA THR A 251 1.85 16.13 9.65
C THR A 251 2.61 16.46 8.36
N HIS A 252 3.17 15.47 7.69
CA HIS A 252 3.78 15.62 6.37
C HIS A 252 2.92 15.02 5.24
N LEU A 253 1.64 14.78 5.50
CA LEU A 253 0.68 14.36 4.50
C LEU A 253 -0.30 15.48 4.19
N THR A 254 -0.71 15.59 2.93
CA THR A 254 -1.77 16.50 2.49
C THR A 254 -3.08 15.76 2.30
N GLY A 255 -4.19 16.47 2.32
CA GLY A 255 -5.53 15.97 2.02
C GLY A 255 -6.31 15.48 3.24
N SER A 256 -7.52 16.07 3.41
CA SER A 256 -8.44 15.73 4.50
C SER A 256 -8.83 14.25 4.53
N TYR A 257 -8.79 13.57 3.38
CA TYR A 257 -9.05 12.12 3.29
C TYR A 257 -8.03 11.25 4.04
N ASN A 258 -6.88 11.80 4.45
CA ASN A 258 -5.91 11.09 5.28
C ASN A 258 -6.29 11.05 6.76
N ILE A 259 -7.28 11.83 7.20
CA ILE A 259 -7.66 11.89 8.62
C ILE A 259 -8.02 10.50 9.17
N TRP A 260 -8.74 9.69 8.41
CA TRP A 260 -9.12 8.34 8.86
C TRP A 260 -7.91 7.41 8.99
N ASN A 261 -6.86 7.59 8.16
CA ASN A 261 -5.61 6.85 8.28
C ASN A 261 -4.89 7.20 9.60
N PHE A 262 -4.85 8.49 9.95
CA PHE A 262 -4.29 8.98 11.21
C PHE A 262 -5.09 8.48 12.43
N LEU A 263 -6.42 8.59 12.38
CA LEU A 263 -7.28 8.18 13.48
C LEU A 263 -7.27 6.66 13.69
N GLY A 264 -7.17 5.87 12.62
CA GLY A 264 -6.98 4.42 12.71
C GLY A 264 -5.65 4.07 13.40
N ALA A 265 -4.57 4.75 13.03
CA ALA A 265 -3.27 4.56 13.68
C ALA A 265 -3.28 5.01 15.16
N ALA A 266 -3.95 6.13 15.47
CA ALA A 266 -4.12 6.60 16.84
C ALA A 266 -4.96 5.64 17.70
N ALA A 267 -6.04 5.08 17.13
CA ALA A 267 -6.88 4.10 17.83
C ALA A 267 -6.08 2.83 18.19
N ILE A 268 -5.26 2.35 17.27
CA ILE A 268 -4.36 1.21 17.52
C ILE A 268 -3.32 1.57 18.59
N GLY A 269 -2.69 2.75 18.50
CA GLY A 269 -1.72 3.21 19.50
C GLY A 269 -2.32 3.24 20.91
N ARG A 270 -3.52 3.81 21.06
CA ARG A 270 -4.24 3.85 22.35
C ARG A 270 -4.60 2.45 22.86
N TYR A 271 -5.03 1.55 21.98
CA TYR A 271 -5.34 0.17 22.35
C TYR A 271 -4.12 -0.54 22.95
N PHE A 272 -2.93 -0.26 22.42
CA PHE A 272 -1.66 -0.76 22.93
C PHE A 272 -1.01 0.19 23.96
N HIS A 273 -1.80 1.02 24.65
CA HIS A 273 -1.42 1.86 25.78
C HIS A 273 -0.34 2.90 25.48
N ILE A 274 -0.24 3.39 24.25
CA ILE A 274 0.64 4.51 23.90
C ILE A 274 -0.10 5.82 24.17
N GLU A 275 0.55 6.71 24.92
CA GLU A 275 -0.01 8.00 25.29
C GLU A 275 -0.23 8.94 24.09
N ASP A 276 -1.29 9.76 24.14
CA ASP A 276 -1.68 10.64 23.03
C ASP A 276 -0.57 11.58 22.56
N HIS A 277 0.26 12.10 23.48
CA HIS A 277 1.38 12.97 23.14
C HIS A 277 2.49 12.23 22.36
N VAL A 278 2.71 10.93 22.64
CA VAL A 278 3.65 10.09 21.90
C VAL A 278 3.08 9.78 20.52
N ILE A 279 1.79 9.43 20.46
CA ILE A 279 1.07 9.18 19.19
C ILE A 279 1.14 10.43 18.30
N ALA A 280 0.77 11.60 18.81
CA ALA A 280 0.78 12.86 18.07
C ALA A 280 2.18 13.17 17.51
N LYS A 281 3.22 13.01 18.35
CA LYS A 281 4.61 13.20 17.94
C LYS A 281 5.03 12.21 16.84
N ALA A 282 4.66 10.93 16.96
CA ALA A 282 5.00 9.90 15.98
C ALA A 282 4.32 10.19 14.62
N LEU A 283 3.03 10.57 14.63
CA LEU A 283 2.27 10.92 13.46
C LEU A 283 2.79 12.21 12.78
N GLY A 284 3.19 13.21 13.57
CA GLY A 284 3.81 14.44 13.07
C GLY A 284 5.21 14.21 12.46
N ASN A 285 5.97 13.28 12.98
CA ASN A 285 7.32 12.96 12.48
C ASN A 285 7.32 12.03 11.26
N TYR A 286 6.19 11.41 10.92
CA TYR A 286 6.12 10.51 9.78
C TYR A 286 6.25 11.28 8.46
N VAL A 287 7.30 11.01 7.70
CA VAL A 287 7.53 11.59 6.36
C VAL A 287 7.30 10.50 5.31
N PRO A 288 6.32 10.68 4.40
CA PRO A 288 6.09 9.71 3.32
C PRO A 288 7.27 9.71 2.33
N SER A 289 7.68 8.51 1.90
CA SER A 289 8.76 8.30 0.91
C SER A 289 8.32 7.45 -0.27
N ASN A 290 6.99 7.25 -0.43
CA ASN A 290 6.42 6.25 -1.32
C ASN A 290 5.49 6.86 -2.39
N HIS A 291 5.60 8.17 -2.66
CA HIS A 291 4.80 8.91 -3.65
C HIS A 291 3.28 8.77 -3.42
N ARG A 292 2.88 8.84 -2.13
CA ARG A 292 1.46 8.83 -1.71
C ARG A 292 1.19 10.08 -0.90
N SER A 293 0.47 11.05 -1.49
CA SER A 293 0.19 12.36 -0.89
C SER A 293 1.45 13.06 -0.36
N GLN A 294 2.61 12.78 -0.96
CA GLN A 294 3.91 13.33 -0.57
C GLN A 294 4.06 14.73 -1.15
N VAL A 295 4.43 15.70 -0.32
CA VAL A 295 4.65 17.08 -0.74
C VAL A 295 6.14 17.37 -0.80
N ASN A 296 6.60 17.85 -1.96
CA ASN A 296 7.97 18.28 -2.19
C ASN A 296 8.01 19.74 -2.66
N ARG A 297 9.06 20.49 -2.30
CA ARG A 297 9.35 21.81 -2.86
C ARG A 297 10.52 21.69 -3.81
N ILE A 298 10.33 22.08 -5.06
CA ILE A 298 11.33 22.00 -6.11
C ILE A 298 11.34 23.35 -6.83
N GLY A 299 12.46 24.07 -6.75
CA GLY A 299 12.53 25.45 -7.23
C GLY A 299 11.46 26.33 -6.57
N SER A 300 10.63 27.00 -7.39
CA SER A 300 9.50 27.80 -6.94
C SER A 300 8.20 27.01 -6.81
N ASN A 301 8.20 25.72 -7.16
CA ASN A 301 6.99 24.87 -7.20
C ASN A 301 6.78 24.10 -5.92
N VAL A 302 5.51 23.82 -5.62
CA VAL A 302 5.09 22.85 -4.60
C VAL A 302 4.44 21.67 -5.31
N ILE A 303 4.99 20.46 -5.15
CA ILE A 303 4.56 19.27 -5.87
C ILE A 303 3.95 18.27 -4.92
N ILE A 304 2.71 17.87 -5.20
CA ILE A 304 2.04 16.77 -4.53
C ILE A 304 2.24 15.52 -5.39
N SER A 305 3.18 14.67 -4.97
CA SER A 305 3.48 13.39 -5.62
C SER A 305 2.53 12.32 -5.09
N ASP A 306 1.58 11.88 -5.92
CA ASP A 306 0.57 10.85 -5.58
C ASP A 306 0.37 9.87 -6.75
N TYR A 307 1.47 9.42 -7.34
CA TYR A 307 1.47 8.61 -8.56
C TYR A 307 1.85 7.14 -8.36
N TYR A 308 1.64 6.62 -7.14
CA TYR A 308 1.82 5.19 -6.91
C TYR A 308 0.66 4.37 -7.48
N ASN A 309 -0.59 4.83 -7.34
CA ASN A 309 -1.77 4.22 -7.94
C ASN A 309 -2.91 5.25 -8.09
N ALA A 310 -3.84 4.99 -9.01
CA ALA A 310 -5.00 5.82 -9.25
C ALA A 310 -6.26 4.98 -9.51
N ASN A 311 -7.36 5.41 -8.91
CA ASN A 311 -8.72 5.01 -9.21
C ASN A 311 -9.63 6.23 -9.09
N LEU A 312 -10.87 6.11 -9.56
CA LEU A 312 -11.83 7.23 -9.59
C LEU A 312 -11.96 7.92 -8.22
N THR A 313 -12.13 7.15 -7.14
CA THR A 313 -12.29 7.69 -5.78
C THR A 313 -11.07 8.46 -5.31
N SER A 314 -9.87 7.89 -5.49
CA SER A 314 -8.62 8.52 -5.06
C SER A 314 -8.24 9.72 -5.91
N MET A 315 -8.54 9.70 -7.21
CA MET A 315 -8.32 10.82 -8.13
C MET A 315 -9.23 12.00 -7.76
N THR A 316 -10.52 11.73 -7.55
CA THR A 316 -11.51 12.72 -7.09
C THR A 316 -11.10 13.37 -5.76
N ALA A 317 -10.67 12.58 -4.79
CA ALA A 317 -10.24 13.10 -3.49
C ALA A 317 -9.00 14.00 -3.62
N ALA A 318 -8.01 13.61 -4.42
CA ALA A 318 -6.79 14.38 -4.64
C ALA A 318 -7.06 15.70 -5.37
N LEU A 319 -7.94 15.72 -6.37
CA LEU A 319 -8.35 16.94 -7.08
C LEU A 319 -9.12 17.92 -6.19
N LYS A 320 -10.06 17.41 -5.38
CA LYS A 320 -10.78 18.24 -4.39
C LYS A 320 -9.82 18.83 -3.36
N ASN A 321 -8.83 18.07 -2.92
CA ASN A 321 -7.77 18.57 -2.04
C ASN A 321 -6.97 19.70 -2.73
N LEU A 322 -6.49 19.48 -3.96
CA LEU A 322 -5.76 20.50 -4.72
C LEU A 322 -6.58 21.79 -4.86
N ALA A 323 -7.89 21.69 -5.11
CA ALA A 323 -8.77 22.84 -5.22
C ALA A 323 -8.88 23.65 -3.92
N GLN A 324 -8.86 22.99 -2.75
CA GLN A 324 -8.98 23.61 -1.44
C GLN A 324 -7.70 24.29 -0.94
N LEU A 325 -6.52 23.83 -1.40
CA LEU A 325 -5.24 24.43 -1.00
C LEU A 325 -5.08 25.83 -1.55
N GLU A 326 -4.48 26.73 -0.77
CA GLU A 326 -4.24 28.12 -1.16
C GLU A 326 -2.97 28.20 -2.01
N HIS A 327 -3.12 28.54 -3.29
CA HIS A 327 -2.01 28.84 -4.20
C HIS A 327 -2.53 29.63 -5.42
N PRO A 328 -1.78 30.64 -5.92
CA PRO A 328 -2.22 31.46 -7.04
C PRO A 328 -2.38 30.68 -8.36
N ARG A 329 -1.59 29.64 -8.59
CA ARG A 329 -1.69 28.75 -9.76
C ARG A 329 -1.71 27.30 -9.34
N LYS A 330 -2.68 26.55 -9.82
CA LYS A 330 -2.86 25.11 -9.52
C LYS A 330 -2.89 24.32 -10.82
N VAL A 331 -2.09 23.27 -10.89
CA VAL A 331 -1.96 22.39 -12.04
C VAL A 331 -2.16 20.94 -11.61
N ALA A 332 -2.86 20.16 -12.42
CA ALA A 332 -2.96 18.72 -12.25
C ALA A 332 -2.37 18.01 -13.47
N VAL A 333 -1.38 17.16 -13.26
CA VAL A 333 -0.82 16.23 -14.27
C VAL A 333 -1.33 14.84 -13.94
N LEU A 334 -2.25 14.34 -14.75
CA LEU A 334 -3.04 13.14 -14.47
C LEU A 334 -2.71 12.04 -15.49
N GLY A 335 -2.22 10.90 -15.01
CA GLY A 335 -2.03 9.70 -15.81
C GLY A 335 -3.25 8.78 -15.77
N ASP A 336 -3.37 7.91 -16.78
CA ASP A 336 -4.47 6.95 -16.88
C ASP A 336 -4.70 6.16 -15.59
N MET A 337 -5.98 5.91 -15.30
CA MET A 337 -6.43 4.95 -14.31
C MET A 337 -6.55 3.57 -14.96
N ARG A 338 -5.86 2.58 -14.42
CA ARG A 338 -5.87 1.19 -14.93
C ARG A 338 -6.89 0.31 -14.21
N GLU A 339 -7.15 -0.88 -14.75
CA GLU A 339 -8.01 -1.93 -14.16
C GLU A 339 -9.48 -1.52 -13.97
N LEU A 340 -9.96 -0.61 -14.82
CA LEU A 340 -11.34 -0.12 -14.80
C LEU A 340 -12.26 -0.93 -15.74
N GLY A 341 -11.71 -1.74 -16.66
CA GLY A 341 -12.49 -2.47 -17.64
C GLY A 341 -13.44 -1.57 -18.41
N ASN A 342 -14.71 -1.94 -18.46
CA ASN A 342 -15.74 -1.20 -19.19
C ASN A 342 -16.05 0.21 -18.63
N LEU A 343 -15.66 0.48 -17.40
CA LEU A 343 -15.86 1.79 -16.74
C LEU A 343 -14.78 2.81 -17.11
N SER A 344 -13.77 2.44 -17.91
CA SER A 344 -12.61 3.30 -18.19
C SER A 344 -13.01 4.64 -18.79
N VAL A 345 -13.81 4.64 -19.85
CA VAL A 345 -14.23 5.87 -20.54
C VAL A 345 -15.05 6.78 -19.63
N GLU A 346 -16.00 6.21 -18.88
CA GLU A 346 -16.84 6.96 -17.96
C GLU A 346 -16.01 7.61 -16.83
N ALA A 347 -15.14 6.84 -16.21
CA ALA A 347 -14.28 7.33 -15.11
C ALA A 347 -13.31 8.43 -15.58
N HIS A 348 -12.68 8.29 -16.74
CA HIS A 348 -11.80 9.33 -17.29
C HIS A 348 -12.56 10.59 -17.69
N THR A 349 -13.81 10.44 -18.21
CA THR A 349 -14.71 11.57 -18.48
C THR A 349 -15.08 12.31 -17.21
N GLU A 350 -15.46 11.59 -16.14
CA GLU A 350 -15.80 12.18 -14.85
C GLU A 350 -14.63 12.99 -14.28
N ILE A 351 -13.41 12.45 -14.34
CA ILE A 351 -12.22 13.14 -13.84
C ILE A 351 -11.90 14.37 -14.69
N SER A 352 -11.99 14.31 -16.03
CA SER A 352 -11.73 15.47 -16.87
C SER A 352 -12.74 16.60 -16.63
N GLN A 353 -14.02 16.26 -16.47
CA GLN A 353 -15.06 17.21 -16.09
C GLN A 353 -14.84 17.80 -14.70
N LEU A 354 -14.37 16.99 -13.73
CA LEU A 354 -14.07 17.47 -12.40
C LEU A 354 -12.92 18.49 -12.40
N VAL A 355 -11.89 18.28 -13.20
CA VAL A 355 -10.77 19.24 -13.40
C VAL A 355 -11.30 20.58 -13.90
N GLU A 356 -12.19 20.55 -14.91
CA GLU A 356 -12.82 21.75 -15.46
C GLU A 356 -13.71 22.45 -14.42
N ASN A 357 -14.58 21.72 -13.73
CA ASN A 357 -15.49 22.23 -12.70
C ASN A 357 -14.76 22.86 -11.50
N LEU A 358 -13.58 22.36 -11.16
CA LEU A 358 -12.72 22.89 -10.10
C LEU A 358 -11.82 24.04 -10.57
N HIS A 359 -11.91 24.44 -11.85
CA HIS A 359 -11.07 25.46 -12.48
C HIS A 359 -9.56 25.22 -12.30
N ILE A 360 -9.14 23.93 -12.38
CA ILE A 360 -7.74 23.51 -12.32
C ILE A 360 -7.19 23.40 -13.75
N GLU A 361 -5.98 23.90 -13.97
CA GLU A 361 -5.26 23.69 -15.23
C GLU A 361 -4.84 22.19 -15.34
N GLY A 362 -5.45 21.44 -16.26
CA GLY A 362 -5.25 20.00 -16.40
C GLY A 362 -4.34 19.63 -17.56
N TYR A 363 -3.42 18.69 -17.29
CA TYR A 363 -2.59 17.99 -18.28
C TYR A 363 -2.81 16.48 -18.10
N PHE A 364 -2.97 15.76 -19.20
CA PHE A 364 -3.40 14.37 -19.18
C PHE A 364 -2.38 13.50 -19.92
N VAL A 365 -2.06 12.34 -19.36
CA VAL A 365 -1.05 11.43 -19.88
C VAL A 365 -1.63 10.04 -20.05
N GLY A 366 -1.67 9.57 -21.30
CA GLY A 366 -2.07 8.22 -21.63
C GLY A 366 -3.23 8.12 -22.62
N THR A 367 -3.42 6.90 -23.08
CA THR A 367 -4.37 6.57 -24.15
C THR A 367 -5.83 6.58 -23.72
N GLU A 368 -6.12 6.38 -22.42
CA GLU A 368 -7.49 6.39 -21.92
C GLU A 368 -8.01 7.83 -21.80
N PHE A 369 -7.20 8.75 -21.26
CA PHE A 369 -7.56 10.17 -21.28
C PHE A 369 -7.65 10.72 -22.70
N ALA A 370 -6.82 10.27 -23.65
CA ALA A 370 -6.87 10.70 -25.05
C ALA A 370 -8.23 10.43 -25.74
N LYS A 371 -9.00 9.46 -25.23
CA LYS A 371 -10.35 9.17 -25.74
C LYS A 371 -11.38 10.24 -25.37
N VAL A 372 -11.14 10.96 -24.27
CA VAL A 372 -12.13 11.87 -23.66
C VAL A 372 -11.68 13.33 -23.64
N VAL A 373 -10.35 13.58 -23.68
CA VAL A 373 -9.77 14.93 -23.63
C VAL A 373 -9.13 15.30 -24.96
N LYS A 374 -9.35 16.54 -25.46
CA LYS A 374 -8.82 17.02 -26.74
C LYS A 374 -7.62 17.96 -26.64
N LYS A 375 -7.36 18.55 -25.44
CA LYS A 375 -6.28 19.51 -25.22
C LYS A 375 -5.41 19.06 -24.04
N ASN A 376 -4.14 19.47 -24.06
CA ASN A 376 -3.19 19.16 -22.99
C ASN A 376 -3.12 17.64 -22.71
N ASN A 377 -3.19 16.84 -23.76
CA ASN A 377 -3.11 15.39 -23.66
C ASN A 377 -1.87 14.88 -24.36
N PHE A 378 -1.13 14.01 -23.70
CA PHE A 378 0.11 13.38 -24.14
C PHE A 378 -0.07 11.86 -24.23
N ALA A 379 0.50 11.25 -25.26
CA ALA A 379 0.38 9.81 -25.47
C ALA A 379 1.04 9.02 -24.33
N ASP A 380 2.13 9.52 -23.80
CA ASP A 380 2.91 8.91 -22.73
C ASP A 380 3.65 9.96 -21.86
N VAL A 381 4.39 9.48 -20.88
CA VAL A 381 5.15 10.33 -19.96
C VAL A 381 6.34 11.02 -20.65
N ASP A 382 6.92 10.42 -21.67
CA ASP A 382 8.10 10.97 -22.35
C ASP A 382 7.68 12.21 -23.17
N GLU A 383 6.53 12.15 -23.89
CA GLU A 383 5.95 13.31 -24.59
C GLU A 383 5.58 14.43 -23.60
N ALA A 384 4.99 14.09 -22.46
CA ALA A 384 4.66 15.06 -21.41
C ALA A 384 5.92 15.72 -20.86
N ASN A 385 6.99 14.96 -20.60
CA ASN A 385 8.26 15.47 -20.10
C ASN A 385 8.94 16.41 -21.10
N ASP A 386 8.92 16.06 -22.40
CA ASP A 386 9.42 16.93 -23.47
C ASP A 386 8.65 18.26 -23.56
N TYR A 387 7.34 18.22 -23.35
CA TYR A 387 6.52 19.43 -23.31
C TYR A 387 6.92 20.33 -22.15
N PHE A 388 7.00 19.80 -20.92
CA PHE A 388 7.33 20.58 -19.72
C PHE A 388 8.78 21.08 -19.73
N SER A 389 9.71 20.40 -20.41
CA SER A 389 11.08 20.88 -20.63
C SER A 389 11.11 22.19 -21.46
N LYS A 390 10.15 22.35 -22.37
CA LYS A 390 10.00 23.55 -23.22
C LYS A 390 9.07 24.60 -22.62
N HIS A 391 8.21 24.20 -21.69
CA HIS A 391 7.20 25.02 -21.05
C HIS A 391 7.25 24.82 -19.53
N PRO A 392 8.32 25.26 -18.85
CA PRO A 392 8.51 25.01 -17.43
C PRO A 392 7.41 25.66 -16.60
N LEU A 393 6.99 24.97 -15.54
CA LEU A 393 6.05 25.47 -14.56
C LEU A 393 6.82 26.21 -13.45
N GLU A 394 6.40 27.41 -13.14
CA GLU A 394 7.00 28.25 -12.09
C GLU A 394 5.92 28.75 -11.14
N ASN A 395 6.26 28.89 -9.86
CA ASN A 395 5.37 29.36 -8.81
C ASN A 395 3.99 28.66 -8.86
N THR A 396 4.00 27.36 -8.92
CA THR A 396 2.81 26.54 -9.18
C THR A 396 2.67 25.43 -8.12
N LEU A 397 1.44 25.19 -7.66
CA LEU A 397 1.08 24.00 -6.88
C LEU A 397 0.64 22.90 -7.87
N ILE A 398 1.39 21.82 -7.92
CA ILE A 398 1.26 20.76 -8.93
C ILE A 398 0.86 19.44 -8.26
N LEU A 399 -0.28 18.88 -8.66
CA LEU A 399 -0.63 17.49 -8.34
C LEU A 399 -0.18 16.57 -9.48
N ILE A 400 0.63 15.56 -9.18
CA ILE A 400 0.97 14.49 -10.13
C ILE A 400 0.31 13.21 -9.62
N LYS A 401 -0.65 12.66 -10.39
CA LYS A 401 -1.37 11.45 -10.00
C LYS A 401 -1.70 10.56 -11.21
N GLY A 402 -1.50 9.24 -11.06
CA GLY A 402 -1.79 8.24 -12.07
C GLY A 402 -1.49 6.83 -11.58
N SER A 403 -1.83 5.84 -12.39
CA SER A 403 -1.45 4.46 -12.10
C SER A 403 0.07 4.28 -12.21
N ASN A 404 0.64 3.37 -11.43
CA ASN A 404 2.09 3.12 -11.38
C ASN A 404 2.69 2.81 -12.76
N SER A 405 1.95 2.08 -13.60
CA SER A 405 2.36 1.74 -14.97
C SER A 405 2.47 2.93 -15.93
N MET A 406 2.02 4.12 -15.52
CA MET A 406 2.19 5.36 -16.30
C MET A 406 3.60 5.97 -16.14
N HIS A 407 4.39 5.45 -15.19
CA HIS A 407 5.77 5.87 -14.93
C HIS A 407 5.95 7.39 -14.75
N LEU A 408 4.98 8.05 -14.09
CA LEU A 408 5.00 9.50 -13.89
C LEU A 408 6.19 10.00 -13.06
N ASN A 409 6.94 9.11 -12.42
CA ASN A 409 8.25 9.40 -11.83
C ASN A 409 9.30 9.86 -12.84
N LYS A 410 9.08 9.66 -14.15
CA LYS A 410 9.94 10.13 -15.23
C LYS A 410 9.66 11.58 -15.66
N LEU A 411 8.70 12.27 -15.06
CA LEU A 411 8.47 13.71 -15.28
C LEU A 411 9.59 14.56 -14.64
N THR A 412 10.83 14.33 -15.05
CA THR A 412 12.02 14.99 -14.48
C THR A 412 12.01 16.50 -14.70
N ALA A 413 11.44 16.97 -15.83
CA ALA A 413 11.24 18.39 -16.10
C ALA A 413 10.35 19.12 -15.05
N ILE A 414 9.57 18.39 -14.24
CA ILE A 414 8.83 18.93 -13.12
C ILE A 414 9.46 18.52 -11.79
N LEU A 415 9.91 17.25 -11.67
CA LEU A 415 10.35 16.65 -10.41
C LEU A 415 11.79 17.00 -10.03
N GLU A 416 12.59 17.53 -10.97
CA GLU A 416 14.02 17.85 -10.78
C GLU A 416 14.36 19.28 -11.24
N ALA A 417 13.38 20.11 -11.57
CA ALA A 417 13.53 21.46 -12.15
C ALA A 417 14.02 22.53 -11.16
#